data_6cae3986a688b28c9f3d2047b7ac2cdb
#
_entry.id   6cae3986a688b28c9f3d2047b7ac2cdb
#
_cell.length_a   1.000
_cell.length_b   1.000
_cell.length_c   1.000
_cell.angle_alpha   90.00
_cell.angle_beta   90.00
_cell.angle_gamma   90.00
#
_symmetry.space_group_name_H-M   'P 1'
#
loop_
_entity.id
_entity.type
_entity.pdbx_description
1 polymer ?
#
loop_
_entity_poly.entity_id
_entity_poly.type
_entity_poly.pdbx_seq_one_letter_code
_entity_poly.pdbx_strand_id
1 'polypeptide(L)'
;GKILQYDEPEQLLKNPCNEFVAQFVGKNRIWSSPEFIKARDIMIDRPICCPPELNLRKAVERMRFAKVDTLMVTDSKRQLLGLMRATDYPSLLTHLRSHHSTVAQAMDQHFASASPDASIIDLLALVQERNISALPIVEEDGRLCGLITRSSLMTTLSHQYLDNQEGGL
;
A
#
# COMPACT_ATOMS: atom_id res chain seq x y z
N GLY A 1 26.08 15.73 -31.24
CA GLY A 1 24.94 15.42 -30.39
C GLY A 1 25.08 16.06 -29.04
N LYS A 2 23.97 16.45 -28.43
CA LYS A 2 23.93 17.00 -27.08
C LYS A 2 23.31 15.95 -26.15
N ILE A 3 23.98 15.66 -25.02
CA ILE A 3 23.40 14.81 -23.97
C ILE A 3 22.30 15.63 -23.30
N LEU A 4 21.07 15.11 -23.27
CA LEU A 4 19.92 15.77 -22.65
C LEU A 4 19.73 15.32 -21.20
N GLN A 5 19.97 14.05 -20.90
CA GLN A 5 19.88 13.47 -19.57
C GLN A 5 20.86 12.29 -19.47
N TYR A 6 21.43 12.11 -18.28
CA TYR A 6 22.28 10.98 -17.93
C TYR A 6 21.92 10.56 -16.50
N ASP A 7 21.22 9.44 -16.38
CA ASP A 7 20.71 8.91 -15.12
C ASP A 7 20.63 7.39 -15.18
N GLU A 8 20.37 6.77 -14.03
CA GLU A 8 20.03 5.36 -13.95
C GLU A 8 18.73 5.06 -14.73
N PRO A 9 18.57 3.85 -15.31
CA PRO A 9 17.39 3.50 -16.11
C PRO A 9 16.05 3.78 -15.42
N GLU A 10 15.96 3.51 -14.13
CA GLU A 10 14.78 3.79 -13.33
C GLU A 10 14.44 5.28 -13.29
N GLN A 11 15.46 6.14 -13.12
CA GLN A 11 15.28 7.60 -13.08
C GLN A 11 14.89 8.16 -14.45
N LEU A 12 15.48 7.64 -15.52
CA LEU A 12 15.10 8.04 -16.87
C LEU A 12 13.62 7.73 -17.17
N LEU A 13 13.14 6.58 -16.69
CA LEU A 13 11.73 6.16 -16.85
C LEU A 13 10.76 6.94 -15.97
N LYS A 14 11.13 7.22 -14.72
CA LYS A 14 10.25 7.87 -13.73
C LYS A 14 10.28 9.40 -13.83
N ASN A 15 11.45 9.98 -14.10
CA ASN A 15 11.70 11.40 -14.04
C ASN A 15 12.42 11.92 -15.29
N PRO A 16 11.82 11.82 -16.50
CA PRO A 16 12.43 12.36 -17.71
C PRO A 16 12.56 13.89 -17.61
N CYS A 17 13.74 14.43 -17.93
CA CYS A 17 14.05 15.86 -17.77
C CYS A 17 13.23 16.78 -18.68
N ASN A 18 12.67 16.27 -19.76
CA ASN A 18 11.81 17.00 -20.69
C ASN A 18 10.94 16.06 -21.51
N GLU A 19 9.99 16.63 -22.27
CA GLU A 19 9.05 15.87 -23.07
C GLU A 19 9.70 15.02 -24.17
N PHE A 20 10.81 15.49 -24.74
CA PHE A 20 11.55 14.71 -25.74
C PHE A 20 12.11 13.42 -25.15
N VAL A 21 12.72 13.49 -23.95
CA VAL A 21 13.21 12.30 -23.23
C VAL A 21 12.03 11.40 -22.85
N ALA A 22 10.93 11.97 -22.36
CA ALA A 22 9.71 11.22 -22.02
C ALA A 22 9.14 10.45 -23.23
N GLN A 23 9.13 11.06 -24.43
CA GLN A 23 8.69 10.38 -25.65
C GLN A 23 9.71 9.34 -26.13
N PHE A 24 11.00 9.63 -26.02
CA PHE A 24 12.06 8.74 -26.44
C PHE A 24 12.12 7.46 -25.60
N VAL A 25 12.00 7.58 -24.26
CA VAL A 25 11.96 6.40 -23.38
C VAL A 25 10.58 5.72 -23.39
N GLY A 26 9.52 6.41 -23.87
CA GLY A 26 8.14 5.92 -23.94
C GLY A 26 7.40 6.15 -22.63
N LYS A 27 6.33 6.94 -22.67
CA LYS A 27 5.54 7.38 -21.48
C LYS A 27 5.05 6.23 -20.58
N ASN A 28 4.91 5.02 -21.13
CA ASN A 28 4.36 3.86 -20.39
C ASN A 28 5.37 2.71 -20.21
N ARG A 29 6.65 2.92 -20.55
CA ARG A 29 7.66 1.86 -20.47
C ARG A 29 8.00 1.41 -19.04
N ILE A 30 7.76 2.21 -18.02
CA ILE A 30 7.93 1.79 -16.64
C ILE A 30 7.08 0.56 -16.33
N TRP A 31 5.89 0.47 -16.94
CA TRP A 31 4.99 -0.65 -16.78
C TRP A 31 5.44 -1.92 -17.55
N SER A 32 6.30 -1.76 -18.55
CA SER A 32 6.96 -2.88 -19.23
C SER A 32 8.19 -3.40 -18.47
N SER A 33 8.55 -2.72 -17.39
CA SER A 33 9.71 -3.05 -16.54
C SER A 33 9.25 -3.09 -15.07
N PRO A 34 8.45 -4.11 -14.68
CA PRO A 34 7.82 -4.19 -13.36
C PRO A 34 8.84 -4.19 -12.21
N GLU A 35 10.08 -4.56 -12.47
CA GLU A 35 11.18 -4.50 -11.50
C GLU A 35 11.49 -3.07 -11.01
N PHE A 36 11.13 -2.05 -11.80
CA PHE A 36 11.31 -0.65 -11.40
C PHE A 36 10.11 -0.04 -10.69
N ILE A 37 8.97 -0.74 -10.66
CA ILE A 37 7.79 -0.29 -9.92
C ILE A 37 7.98 -0.66 -8.45
N LYS A 38 8.05 0.36 -7.60
CA LYS A 38 8.23 0.21 -6.14
C LYS A 38 6.91 0.39 -5.39
N ALA A 39 6.86 -0.10 -4.17
CA ALA A 39 5.70 0.08 -3.29
C ALA A 39 5.26 1.56 -3.21
N ARG A 40 6.21 2.47 -3.07
CA ARG A 40 5.97 3.92 -3.00
C ARG A 40 5.24 4.51 -4.21
N ASP A 41 5.38 3.89 -5.38
CA ASP A 41 4.79 4.37 -6.64
C ASP A 41 3.29 4.02 -6.75
N ILE A 42 2.84 3.03 -5.97
CA ILE A 42 1.49 2.43 -6.09
C ILE A 42 0.72 2.36 -4.78
N MET A 43 1.35 2.68 -3.65
CA MET A 43 0.71 2.62 -2.34
C MET A 43 -0.34 3.72 -2.15
N ILE A 44 -1.27 3.47 -1.27
CA ILE A 44 -2.19 4.47 -0.73
C ILE A 44 -1.42 5.26 0.33
N ASP A 45 -1.11 6.52 0.07
CA ASP A 45 -0.25 7.36 0.92
C ASP A 45 -0.83 7.68 2.29
N ARG A 46 -2.16 7.65 2.41
CA ARG A 46 -2.87 8.02 3.64
C ARG A 46 -3.86 6.94 4.05
N PRO A 47 -3.35 5.78 4.52
CA PRO A 47 -4.23 4.74 5.03
C PRO A 47 -4.99 5.24 6.27
N ILE A 48 -6.16 4.69 6.47
CA ILE A 48 -6.97 5.03 7.65
C ILE A 48 -6.34 4.42 8.89
N CYS A 49 -6.04 5.27 9.86
CA CYS A 49 -5.36 4.90 11.10
C CYS A 49 -6.22 5.20 12.33
N CYS A 50 -5.89 4.53 13.43
CA CYS A 50 -6.39 4.88 14.75
C CYS A 50 -5.32 4.63 15.83
N PRO A 51 -5.42 5.31 16.97
CA PRO A 51 -4.56 5.01 18.12
C PRO A 51 -5.03 3.73 18.84
N PRO A 52 -4.13 3.02 19.55
CA PRO A 52 -4.45 1.77 20.24
C PRO A 52 -5.45 1.95 21.39
N GLU A 53 -5.55 3.14 22.00
CA GLU A 53 -6.49 3.46 23.08
C GLU A 53 -7.90 3.72 22.59
N LEU A 54 -8.12 3.85 21.28
CA LEU A 54 -9.45 4.09 20.75
C LEU A 54 -10.41 2.98 21.18
N ASN A 55 -11.62 3.38 21.60
CA ASN A 55 -12.67 2.41 21.91
C ASN A 55 -13.00 1.57 20.66
N LEU A 56 -13.11 0.26 20.85
CA LEU A 56 -13.26 -0.70 19.76
C LEU A 56 -14.52 -0.45 18.90
N ARG A 57 -15.63 -0.03 19.51
CA ARG A 57 -16.86 0.30 18.77
C ARG A 57 -16.66 1.49 17.85
N LYS A 58 -15.96 2.53 18.32
CA LYS A 58 -15.63 3.70 17.52
C LYS A 58 -14.67 3.34 16.36
N ALA A 59 -13.77 2.40 16.58
CA ALA A 59 -12.90 1.91 15.51
C ALA A 59 -13.69 1.17 14.42
N VAL A 60 -14.63 0.30 14.80
CA VAL A 60 -15.52 -0.38 13.84
C VAL A 60 -16.40 0.62 13.08
N GLU A 61 -16.96 1.63 13.76
CA GLU A 61 -17.72 2.71 13.11
C GLU A 61 -16.85 3.48 12.11
N ARG A 62 -15.58 3.75 12.47
CA ARG A 62 -14.63 4.41 11.59
C ARG A 62 -14.34 3.61 10.33
N MET A 63 -14.15 2.27 10.46
CA MET A 63 -13.99 1.37 9.30
C MET A 63 -15.20 1.42 8.38
N ARG A 64 -16.41 1.34 8.95
CA ARG A 64 -17.66 1.39 8.18
C ARG A 64 -17.84 2.74 7.45
N PHE A 65 -17.59 3.84 8.14
CA PHE A 65 -17.70 5.18 7.56
C PHE A 65 -16.68 5.39 6.43
N ALA A 66 -15.44 4.96 6.66
CA ALA A 66 -14.36 5.06 5.66
C ALA A 66 -14.45 3.99 4.56
N LYS A 67 -15.37 3.00 4.68
CA LYS A 67 -15.53 1.86 3.74
C LYS A 67 -14.23 1.08 3.53
N VAL A 68 -13.51 0.81 4.60
CA VAL A 68 -12.27 0.04 4.59
C VAL A 68 -12.42 -1.26 5.36
N ASP A 69 -11.74 -2.30 4.88
CA ASP A 69 -11.74 -3.63 5.53
C ASP A 69 -10.61 -3.79 6.55
N THR A 70 -9.67 -2.85 6.56
CA THR A 70 -8.50 -2.89 7.44
C THR A 70 -8.22 -1.49 7.97
N LEU A 71 -8.00 -1.40 9.29
CA LEU A 71 -7.63 -0.18 9.99
C LEU A 71 -6.21 -0.36 10.55
N MET A 72 -5.32 0.58 10.23
CA MET A 72 -3.96 0.60 10.76
C MET A 72 -3.97 1.14 12.19
N VAL A 73 -3.28 0.46 13.10
CA VAL A 73 -3.14 0.93 14.48
C VAL A 73 -1.75 1.51 14.65
N THR A 74 -1.69 2.81 14.93
CA THR A 74 -0.42 3.54 15.07
C THR A 74 -0.38 4.36 16.34
N ASP A 75 0.80 4.59 16.86
CA ASP A 75 1.04 5.55 17.93
C ASP A 75 1.11 7.01 17.38
N SER A 76 1.40 7.95 18.28
CA SER A 76 1.54 9.38 17.97
C SER A 76 2.73 9.68 17.04
N LYS A 77 3.71 8.79 16.96
CA LYS A 77 4.89 8.89 16.08
C LYS A 77 4.71 8.16 14.76
N ARG A 78 3.47 7.66 14.48
CA ARG A 78 3.12 6.83 13.33
C ARG A 78 3.81 5.46 13.30
N GLN A 79 4.32 4.95 14.41
CA GLN A 79 4.80 3.58 14.50
C GLN A 79 3.62 2.63 14.32
N LEU A 80 3.74 1.68 13.42
CA LEU A 80 2.71 0.66 13.19
C LEU A 80 2.74 -0.37 14.31
N LEU A 81 1.66 -0.42 15.11
CA LEU A 81 1.53 -1.30 16.26
C LEU A 81 0.74 -2.57 15.97
N GLY A 82 -0.17 -2.50 15.01
CA GLY A 82 -1.04 -3.62 14.67
C GLY A 82 -2.05 -3.29 13.58
N LEU A 83 -2.86 -4.28 13.25
CA LEU A 83 -3.95 -4.18 12.28
C LEU A 83 -5.26 -4.63 12.93
N MET A 84 -6.36 -4.00 12.53
CA MET A 84 -7.71 -4.45 12.83
C MET A 84 -8.43 -4.73 11.51
N ARG A 85 -8.83 -5.99 11.29
CA ARG A 85 -9.46 -6.43 10.04
C ARG A 85 -10.93 -6.75 10.25
N ALA A 86 -11.75 -6.44 9.25
CA ALA A 86 -13.17 -6.83 9.27
C ALA A 86 -13.36 -8.36 9.29
N THR A 87 -12.42 -9.12 8.73
CA THR A 87 -12.42 -10.59 8.76
C THR A 87 -12.27 -11.18 10.16
N ASP A 88 -11.71 -10.42 11.09
CA ASP A 88 -11.50 -10.84 12.48
C ASP A 88 -12.76 -10.64 13.34
N TYR A 89 -13.90 -10.30 12.70
CA TYR A 89 -15.17 -10.00 13.35
C TYR A 89 -15.63 -11.04 14.38
N PRO A 90 -15.48 -12.36 14.18
CA PRO A 90 -15.87 -13.33 15.21
C PRO A 90 -15.12 -13.18 16.53
N SER A 91 -13.81 -12.89 16.48
CA SER A 91 -13.00 -12.61 17.68
C SER A 91 -13.32 -11.23 18.25
N LEU A 92 -13.57 -10.23 17.38
CA LEU A 92 -13.96 -8.88 17.77
C LEU A 92 -15.30 -8.86 18.53
N LEU A 93 -16.26 -9.71 18.20
CA LEU A 93 -17.55 -9.80 18.90
C LEU A 93 -17.39 -10.06 20.39
N THR A 94 -16.41 -10.87 20.78
CA THR A 94 -16.13 -11.16 22.20
C THR A 94 -15.71 -9.87 22.93
N HIS A 95 -14.86 -9.08 22.30
CA HIS A 95 -14.40 -7.80 22.85
C HIS A 95 -15.47 -6.69 22.75
N LEU A 96 -16.33 -6.71 21.73
CA LEU A 96 -17.42 -5.73 21.56
C LEU A 96 -18.52 -5.84 22.62
N ARG A 97 -18.63 -6.99 23.28
CA ARG A 97 -19.56 -7.16 24.42
C ARG A 97 -19.16 -6.32 25.63
N SER A 98 -17.89 -6.02 25.78
CA SER A 98 -17.40 -5.08 26.79
C SER A 98 -17.42 -3.65 26.25
N HIS A 99 -18.12 -2.75 26.98
CA HIS A 99 -18.19 -1.33 26.62
C HIS A 99 -16.84 -0.59 26.73
N HIS A 100 -15.87 -1.18 27.40
CA HIS A 100 -14.57 -0.58 27.70
C HIS A 100 -13.42 -1.16 26.89
N SER A 101 -13.68 -2.08 25.94
CA SER A 101 -12.63 -2.66 25.11
C SER A 101 -12.00 -1.63 24.19
N THR A 102 -10.67 -1.66 24.12
CA THR A 102 -9.86 -0.82 23.24
C THR A 102 -9.35 -1.59 22.03
N VAL A 103 -8.90 -0.87 21.01
CA VAL A 103 -8.27 -1.45 19.82
C VAL A 103 -7.04 -2.26 20.18
N ALA A 104 -6.23 -1.82 21.16
CA ALA A 104 -5.03 -2.54 21.62
C ALA A 104 -5.30 -3.98 22.07
N GLN A 105 -6.51 -4.24 22.61
CA GLN A 105 -6.90 -5.58 23.08
C GLN A 105 -7.36 -6.51 21.97
N ALA A 106 -7.69 -5.95 20.80
CA ALA A 106 -8.31 -6.68 19.69
C ALA A 106 -7.49 -6.65 18.39
N MET A 107 -6.45 -5.81 18.32
CA MET A 107 -5.61 -5.72 17.12
C MET A 107 -4.75 -6.96 16.94
N ASP A 108 -4.51 -7.34 15.69
CA ASP A 108 -3.50 -8.32 15.32
C ASP A 108 -2.13 -7.64 15.26
N GLN A 109 -1.19 -8.14 16.05
CA GLN A 109 0.20 -7.66 16.10
C GLN A 109 1.13 -8.50 15.20
N HIS A 110 0.65 -9.62 14.64
CA HIS A 110 1.40 -10.52 13.78
C HIS A 110 1.02 -10.29 12.32
N PHE A 111 1.54 -9.25 11.74
CA PHE A 111 1.25 -8.87 10.37
C PHE A 111 2.52 -8.83 9.50
N ALA A 112 2.34 -9.07 8.20
CA ALA A 112 3.39 -8.82 7.23
C ALA A 112 3.39 -7.33 6.86
N SER A 113 4.56 -6.80 6.57
CA SER A 113 4.76 -5.45 6.04
C SER A 113 5.84 -5.48 4.95
N ALA A 114 5.92 -4.42 4.16
CA ALA A 114 6.97 -4.26 3.16
C ALA A 114 7.59 -2.87 3.23
N SER A 115 8.80 -2.75 2.68
CA SER A 115 9.50 -1.47 2.51
C SER A 115 8.87 -0.66 1.37
N PRO A 116 8.93 0.69 1.42
CA PRO A 116 8.56 1.53 0.28
C PRO A 116 9.38 1.26 -0.99
N ASP A 117 10.57 0.67 -0.85
CA ASP A 117 11.46 0.32 -1.96
C ASP A 117 11.24 -1.12 -2.50
N ALA A 118 10.36 -1.89 -1.89
CA ALA A 118 10.02 -3.23 -2.38
C ALA A 118 9.45 -3.18 -3.80
N SER A 119 9.88 -4.10 -4.66
CA SER A 119 9.38 -4.18 -6.04
C SER A 119 7.94 -4.71 -6.08
N ILE A 120 7.19 -4.37 -7.14
CA ILE A 120 5.85 -4.92 -7.34
C ILE A 120 5.86 -6.45 -7.42
N ILE A 121 6.95 -7.05 -7.91
CA ILE A 121 7.11 -8.49 -8.00
C ILE A 121 7.16 -9.11 -6.61
N ASP A 122 7.97 -8.54 -5.71
CA ASP A 122 8.08 -9.00 -4.32
C ASP A 122 6.77 -8.80 -3.56
N LEU A 123 6.07 -7.69 -3.81
CA LEU A 123 4.76 -7.40 -3.21
C LEU A 123 3.71 -8.41 -3.65
N LEU A 124 3.66 -8.76 -4.94
CA LEU A 124 2.74 -9.77 -5.47
C LEU A 124 3.02 -11.14 -4.87
N ALA A 125 4.29 -11.55 -4.80
CA ALA A 125 4.69 -12.81 -4.17
C ALA A 125 4.26 -12.84 -2.70
N LEU A 126 4.54 -11.80 -1.93
CA LEU A 126 4.18 -11.70 -0.51
C LEU A 126 2.66 -11.76 -0.28
N VAL A 127 1.90 -11.00 -1.07
CA VAL A 127 0.42 -10.98 -0.99
C VAL A 127 -0.17 -12.35 -1.33
N GLN A 128 0.39 -13.04 -2.32
CA GLN A 128 -0.07 -14.37 -2.74
C GLN A 128 0.30 -15.45 -1.73
N GLU A 129 1.56 -15.53 -1.32
CA GLU A 129 2.06 -16.54 -0.37
C GLU A 129 1.38 -16.45 1.00
N ARG A 130 1.20 -15.24 1.50
CA ARG A 130 0.60 -14.99 2.81
C ARG A 130 -0.92 -14.86 2.77
N ASN A 131 -1.52 -14.90 1.58
CA ASN A 131 -2.97 -14.72 1.37
C ASN A 131 -3.54 -13.47 2.08
N ILE A 132 -2.80 -12.37 2.08
CA ILE A 132 -3.17 -11.14 2.77
C ILE A 132 -3.97 -10.21 1.85
N SER A 133 -4.92 -9.48 2.40
CA SER A 133 -5.76 -8.52 1.67
C SER A 133 -5.21 -7.09 1.73
N ALA A 134 -4.42 -6.80 2.76
CA ALA A 134 -3.87 -5.48 3.04
C ALA A 134 -2.43 -5.62 3.55
N LEU A 135 -1.49 -4.95 2.91
CA LEU A 135 -0.07 -4.96 3.20
C LEU A 135 0.38 -3.54 3.60
N PRO A 136 0.64 -3.28 4.89
CA PRO A 136 1.23 -2.03 5.33
C PRO A 136 2.62 -1.82 4.73
N ILE A 137 2.90 -0.59 4.34
CA ILE A 137 4.22 -0.16 3.89
C ILE A 137 4.83 0.68 4.99
N VAL A 138 6.00 0.24 5.46
CA VAL A 138 6.68 0.84 6.62
C VAL A 138 8.13 1.16 6.30
N GLU A 139 8.61 2.26 6.84
CA GLU A 139 10.02 2.62 6.79
C GLU A 139 10.87 1.69 7.66
N GLU A 140 12.19 1.75 7.54
CA GLU A 140 13.12 0.95 8.36
C GLU A 140 12.94 1.16 9.87
N ASP A 141 12.53 2.36 10.26
CA ASP A 141 12.25 2.71 11.66
C ASP A 141 10.85 2.26 12.15
N GLY A 142 10.08 1.54 11.31
CA GLY A 142 8.75 1.02 11.64
C GLY A 142 7.60 2.00 11.45
N ARG A 143 7.85 3.21 10.95
CA ARG A 143 6.79 4.19 10.67
C ARG A 143 5.97 3.80 9.45
N LEU A 144 4.65 3.84 9.62
CA LEU A 144 3.71 3.62 8.54
C LEU A 144 3.79 4.77 7.52
N CYS A 145 4.10 4.45 6.26
CA CYS A 145 4.11 5.40 5.16
C CYS A 145 3.00 5.15 4.13
N GLY A 146 2.47 3.93 4.04
CA GLY A 146 1.42 3.63 3.07
C GLY A 146 0.74 2.28 3.29
N LEU A 147 -0.15 1.96 2.38
CA LEU A 147 -0.89 0.71 2.35
C LEU A 147 -1.03 0.22 0.91
N ILE A 148 -0.79 -1.05 0.69
CA ILE A 148 -1.14 -1.74 -0.55
C ILE A 148 -2.24 -2.74 -0.25
N THR A 149 -3.30 -2.74 -1.07
CA THR A 149 -4.39 -3.71 -1.00
C THR A 149 -4.41 -4.57 -2.26
N ARG A 150 -5.06 -5.74 -2.20
CA ARG A 150 -5.32 -6.53 -3.42
C ARG A 150 -6.01 -5.70 -4.50
N SER A 151 -6.99 -4.90 -4.11
CA SER A 151 -7.72 -4.05 -5.05
C SER A 151 -6.81 -3.01 -5.70
N SER A 152 -5.93 -2.35 -4.92
CA SER A 152 -4.98 -1.38 -5.48
C SER A 152 -3.97 -2.05 -6.44
N LEU A 153 -3.47 -3.24 -6.11
CA LEU A 153 -2.61 -4.02 -7.01
C LEU A 153 -3.34 -4.40 -8.30
N MET A 154 -4.57 -4.91 -8.19
CA MET A 154 -5.38 -5.27 -9.37
C MET A 154 -5.68 -4.06 -10.25
N THR A 155 -6.01 -2.91 -9.66
CA THR A 155 -6.23 -1.67 -10.41
C THR A 155 -4.96 -1.24 -11.13
N THR A 156 -3.82 -1.27 -10.46
CA THR A 156 -2.53 -0.92 -11.04
C THR A 156 -2.20 -1.82 -12.23
N LEU A 157 -2.39 -3.14 -12.10
CA LEU A 157 -2.15 -4.09 -13.17
C LEU A 157 -3.13 -3.95 -14.34
N SER A 158 -4.40 -3.62 -14.04
CA SER A 158 -5.43 -3.42 -15.08
C SER A 158 -5.17 -2.21 -15.95
N HIS A 159 -4.69 -1.11 -15.39
CA HIS A 159 -4.28 0.06 -16.17
C HIS A 159 -3.16 -0.26 -17.15
N GLN A 160 -2.25 -1.18 -16.81
CA GLN A 160 -1.22 -1.66 -17.73
C GLN A 160 -1.78 -2.30 -19.00
N TYR A 161 -2.85 -3.09 -18.86
CA TYR A 161 -3.43 -3.80 -20.01
C TYR A 161 -4.21 -2.88 -20.94
N LEU A 162 -4.84 -1.83 -20.42
CA LEU A 162 -5.62 -0.88 -21.21
C LEU A 162 -4.70 0.07 -21.98
N ASP A 163 -3.66 0.60 -21.35
CA ASP A 163 -2.70 1.51 -21.99
C ASP A 163 -1.84 0.83 -23.07
N ASN A 164 -1.58 -0.48 -22.95
CA ASN A 164 -0.86 -1.24 -23.95
C ASN A 164 -1.69 -1.55 -25.22
N GLN A 165 -3.02 -1.42 -25.17
CA GLN A 165 -3.89 -1.62 -26.35
C GLN A 165 -4.07 -0.34 -27.16
N GLU A 166 -3.89 0.84 -26.57
CA GLU A 166 -4.00 2.12 -27.29
C GLU A 166 -2.69 2.54 -27.99
N GLY A 167 -1.55 1.91 -27.66
CA GLY A 167 -0.24 2.17 -28.28
C GLY A 167 0.10 1.31 -29.51
N GLY A 168 -0.83 0.51 -30.00
CA GLY A 168 -0.64 -0.45 -31.10
C GLY A 168 -1.48 -0.17 -32.35
N LEU A 169 -1.52 1.09 -32.82
CA LEU A 169 -2.01 1.47 -34.17
C LEU A 169 -1.01 2.40 -34.85
#